data_0aa5060987a1984e834b9d9e70e582a6
#
_entry.id   0aa5060987a1984e834b9d9e70e582a6
#
_cell.length_a   1.000
_cell.length_b   1.000
_cell.length_c   1.000
_cell.angle_alpha   90.00
_cell.angle_beta   90.00
_cell.angle_gamma   90.00
#
_symmetry.space_group_name_H-M   'P 1'
#
loop_
_entity.id
_entity.type
_entity.pdbx_description
1 polymer ?
#
loop_
_entity_poly.entity_id
_entity_poly.type
_entity_poly.pdbx_seq_one_letter_code
_entity_poly.pdbx_strand_id
1 'polypeptide(L)'
;LRAILIQYEGIDTHHFDIKQKNNHVLLVTNRNHRGILENQTGGKAHPLGVIVQTDDLLQLLQIRTYRDMLFLIPVKGLLEQEPEKAAETVWKPMLAICAKYHREDKPFFFRIECRSAMTLEQRSRFVKKLGSAIEQLSDGKLVNSPGDYEVELRLIANREGKFFPALRFYTLPDHRFAYRKHAIAASMHPSLAALIMELAAPYLKENAQIIDPFCGVGTMLIERDIRVPAREKYGTDIFGEAIDGARENAALAGEQINFIHRDFFDFKHDYLFDEIVTNMPVRGKMTREQLDRLYEKFFRKALTILEKEAVIVMYTGEIGFVKKQLRLHREFSLLEEYCMQSKAGCYLFIIGVKR
;
A
#
# COMPACT_ATOMS: atom_id res chain seq x y z
N LEU A 1 -18.80 -9.71 -0.36
CA LEU A 1 -17.93 -8.50 -0.29
C LEU A 1 -18.30 -7.60 -1.46
N ARG A 2 -18.75 -6.36 -1.20
CA ARG A 2 -19.00 -5.38 -2.28
C ARG A 2 -17.67 -4.77 -2.70
N ALA A 3 -17.48 -4.55 -3.99
CA ALA A 3 -16.42 -3.70 -4.51
C ALA A 3 -16.67 -2.25 -4.06
N ILE A 4 -15.61 -1.55 -3.70
CA ILE A 4 -15.66 -0.17 -3.25
C ILE A 4 -14.93 0.67 -4.31
N LEU A 5 -15.63 1.64 -4.87
CA LEU A 5 -15.00 2.63 -5.73
C LEU A 5 -14.11 3.54 -4.87
N ILE A 6 -12.83 3.60 -5.20
CA ILE A 6 -11.90 4.50 -4.53
C ILE A 6 -12.04 5.88 -5.16
N GLN A 7 -12.49 6.84 -4.34
CA GLN A 7 -12.64 8.22 -4.75
C GLN A 7 -11.59 9.10 -4.08
N TYR A 8 -11.20 10.15 -4.77
CA TYR A 8 -10.39 11.22 -4.20
C TYR A 8 -11.27 12.08 -3.27
N GLU A 9 -10.79 12.28 -2.05
CA GLU A 9 -11.53 13.00 -1.00
C GLU A 9 -11.10 14.45 -0.82
N GLY A 10 -10.12 14.92 -1.58
CA GLY A 10 -9.62 16.29 -1.52
C GLY A 10 -10.14 17.15 -2.66
N ILE A 11 -9.87 18.44 -2.60
CA ILE A 11 -10.07 19.40 -3.68
C ILE A 11 -8.73 19.78 -4.30
N ASP A 12 -8.74 20.10 -5.60
CA ASP A 12 -7.57 20.53 -6.34
C ASP A 12 -7.73 22.03 -6.67
N THR A 13 -7.38 22.89 -5.70
CA THR A 13 -7.47 24.35 -5.85
C THR A 13 -6.17 25.00 -6.28
N HIS A 14 -5.05 24.34 -6.04
CA HIS A 14 -3.70 24.80 -6.35
C HIS A 14 -2.97 23.83 -7.28
N HIS A 15 -2.03 24.38 -8.06
CA HIS A 15 -1.15 23.56 -8.90
C HIS A 15 0.17 23.28 -8.17
N PHE A 16 0.48 22.01 -8.01
CA PHE A 16 1.71 21.58 -7.35
C PHE A 16 2.93 21.79 -8.26
N ASP A 17 3.90 22.59 -7.81
CA ASP A 17 5.17 22.77 -8.51
C ASP A 17 6.14 21.63 -8.19
N ILE A 18 6.11 20.61 -9.01
CA ILE A 18 6.95 19.40 -8.86
C ILE A 18 8.45 19.67 -9.06
N LYS A 19 8.82 20.85 -9.63
CA LYS A 19 10.21 21.22 -9.93
C LYS A 19 10.94 21.86 -8.75
N GLN A 20 10.29 22.00 -7.60
CA GLN A 20 10.90 22.55 -6.40
C GLN A 20 12.11 21.74 -5.97
N LYS A 21 13.15 22.44 -5.52
CA LYS A 21 14.43 21.88 -5.06
C LYS A 21 14.47 21.77 -3.53
N ASN A 22 15.49 21.08 -3.04
CA ASN A 22 15.71 20.90 -1.61
C ASN A 22 14.46 20.35 -0.90
N ASN A 23 13.98 19.23 -1.38
CA ASN A 23 12.80 18.57 -0.84
C ASN A 23 13.19 17.65 0.31
N HIS A 24 12.46 17.72 1.41
CA HIS A 24 12.60 16.85 2.57
C HIS A 24 11.31 16.06 2.76
N VAL A 25 11.34 14.78 2.46
CA VAL A 25 10.16 13.93 2.49
C VAL A 25 10.39 12.64 3.28
N LEU A 26 9.32 12.14 3.87
CA LEU A 26 9.25 10.81 4.44
C LEU A 26 8.43 9.91 3.50
N LEU A 27 9.05 8.90 2.96
CA LEU A 27 8.40 7.86 2.18
C LEU A 27 7.92 6.75 3.12
N VAL A 28 6.61 6.65 3.29
CA VAL A 28 6.00 5.69 4.22
C VAL A 28 5.99 4.29 3.60
N THR A 29 6.70 3.37 4.20
CA THR A 29 6.81 1.98 3.70
C THR A 29 6.75 0.96 4.83
N ASN A 30 6.83 -0.30 4.47
CA ASN A 30 6.88 -1.41 5.41
C ASN A 30 8.14 -1.34 6.28
N ARG A 31 7.95 -1.28 7.59
CA ARG A 31 9.05 -1.13 8.56
C ARG A 31 10.09 -2.25 8.48
N ASN A 32 9.64 -3.48 8.26
CA ASN A 32 10.53 -4.65 8.25
C ASN A 32 11.40 -4.73 6.99
N HIS A 33 10.95 -4.10 5.90
CA HIS A 33 11.60 -4.15 4.58
C HIS A 33 11.97 -2.78 4.03
N ARG A 34 12.08 -1.76 4.88
CA ARG A 34 12.45 -0.41 4.48
C ARG A 34 13.84 -0.33 3.84
N GLY A 35 14.74 -1.28 4.12
CA GLY A 35 16.06 -1.36 3.52
C GLY A 35 16.04 -1.39 1.98
N ILE A 36 14.98 -1.94 1.38
CA ILE A 36 14.79 -1.87 -0.08
C ILE A 36 14.68 -0.41 -0.52
N LEU A 37 13.84 0.37 0.16
CA LEU A 37 13.64 1.78 -0.18
C LEU A 37 14.86 2.63 0.18
N GLU A 38 15.59 2.31 1.26
CA GLU A 38 16.88 2.94 1.59
C GLU A 38 17.88 2.76 0.45
N ASN A 39 17.99 1.54 -0.08
CA ASN A 39 18.88 1.25 -1.22
C ASN A 39 18.45 1.96 -2.51
N GLN A 40 17.14 2.07 -2.77
CA GLN A 40 16.60 2.74 -3.95
C GLN A 40 16.78 4.26 -3.91
N THR A 41 16.84 4.87 -2.72
CA THR A 41 16.81 6.32 -2.57
C THR A 41 18.06 6.93 -1.95
N GLY A 42 18.92 6.13 -1.33
CA GLY A 42 20.01 6.62 -0.48
C GLY A 42 19.54 7.35 0.79
N GLY A 43 18.26 7.23 1.12
CA GLY A 43 17.64 7.89 2.27
C GLY A 43 18.01 7.27 3.61
N LYS A 44 17.53 7.90 4.70
CA LYS A 44 17.81 7.48 6.07
C LYS A 44 16.61 6.79 6.70
N ALA A 45 16.86 5.70 7.42
CA ALA A 45 15.85 4.96 8.15
C ALA A 45 15.04 5.83 9.13
N HIS A 46 13.73 5.67 9.11
CA HIS A 46 12.78 6.26 10.05
C HIS A 46 11.79 5.18 10.53
N PRO A 47 11.21 5.28 11.75
CA PRO A 47 10.23 4.29 12.24
C PRO A 47 9.04 4.03 11.31
N LEU A 48 8.66 5.01 10.48
CA LEU A 48 7.53 4.94 9.53
C LEU A 48 7.95 4.65 8.10
N GLY A 49 9.25 4.62 7.78
CA GLY A 49 9.74 4.46 6.42
C GLY A 49 11.15 4.99 6.22
N VAL A 50 11.35 5.83 5.21
CA VAL A 50 12.66 6.36 4.83
C VAL A 50 12.57 7.87 4.61
N ILE A 51 13.41 8.64 5.28
CA ILE A 51 13.56 10.09 5.04
C ILE A 51 14.51 10.28 3.86
N VAL A 52 14.06 11.05 2.88
CA VAL A 52 14.82 11.39 1.68
C VAL A 52 14.93 12.89 1.54
N GLN A 53 16.16 13.36 1.23
CA GLN A 53 16.41 14.70 0.77
C GLN A 53 16.76 14.65 -0.71
N THR A 54 16.04 15.41 -1.54
CA THR A 54 16.22 15.34 -3.00
C THR A 54 15.87 16.67 -3.67
N ASP A 55 16.49 16.90 -4.80
CA ASP A 55 16.15 17.98 -5.74
C ASP A 55 15.19 17.53 -6.83
N ASP A 56 14.85 16.26 -6.87
CA ASP A 56 13.99 15.68 -7.90
C ASP A 56 12.94 14.75 -7.29
N LEU A 57 11.71 15.28 -7.15
CA LEU A 57 10.55 14.49 -6.68
C LEU A 57 10.07 13.48 -7.74
N LEU A 58 10.31 13.74 -9.04
CA LEU A 58 9.86 12.84 -10.11
C LEU A 58 10.54 11.49 -10.02
N GLN A 59 11.83 11.44 -9.63
CA GLN A 59 12.52 10.18 -9.40
C GLN A 59 11.84 9.35 -8.29
N LEU A 60 11.39 10.01 -7.23
CA LEU A 60 10.69 9.32 -6.15
C LEU A 60 9.31 8.78 -6.60
N LEU A 61 8.64 9.47 -7.53
CA LEU A 61 7.36 9.02 -8.08
C LEU A 61 7.49 7.83 -9.07
N GLN A 62 8.72 7.40 -9.40
CA GLN A 62 8.93 6.14 -10.13
C GLN A 62 9.00 4.93 -9.18
N ILE A 63 9.24 5.15 -7.90
CA ILE A 63 9.37 4.07 -6.91
C ILE A 63 8.00 3.67 -6.39
N ARG A 64 7.67 2.38 -6.49
CA ARG A 64 6.34 1.85 -6.13
C ARG A 64 6.27 1.22 -4.74
N THR A 65 7.41 1.02 -4.06
CA THR A 65 7.52 0.29 -2.79
C THR A 65 7.16 1.10 -1.54
N TYR A 66 6.71 2.34 -1.68
CA TYR A 66 6.18 3.16 -0.58
C TYR A 66 4.73 3.59 -0.84
N ARG A 67 3.98 3.78 0.24
CA ARG A 67 2.55 4.12 0.20
C ARG A 67 2.29 5.60 0.02
N ASP A 68 2.84 6.41 0.93
CA ASP A 68 2.61 7.86 1.01
C ASP A 68 3.94 8.60 0.98
N MET A 69 3.98 9.75 0.30
CA MET A 69 5.03 10.74 0.41
C MET A 69 4.55 11.85 1.34
N LEU A 70 5.24 12.02 2.46
CA LEU A 70 4.91 13.04 3.45
C LEU A 70 6.02 14.10 3.49
N PHE A 71 5.65 15.35 3.36
CA PHE A 71 6.57 16.47 3.43
C PHE A 71 6.84 16.83 4.90
N LEU A 72 8.10 16.85 5.29
CA LEU A 72 8.51 17.07 6.68
C LEU A 72 8.31 18.52 7.08
N ILE A 73 7.62 18.73 8.19
CA ILE A 73 7.48 20.06 8.79
C ILE A 73 8.71 20.32 9.68
N PRO A 74 9.49 21.40 9.43
CA PRO A 74 10.70 21.69 10.19
C PRO A 74 10.35 22.28 11.57
N VAL A 75 9.96 21.42 12.50
CA VAL A 75 9.72 21.77 13.91
C VAL A 75 10.81 21.22 14.82
N LYS A 76 11.07 21.90 15.93
CA LYS A 76 12.00 21.42 16.95
C LYS A 76 11.31 20.34 17.81
N GLY A 77 11.69 19.08 17.59
CA GLY A 77 11.14 17.95 18.36
C GLY A 77 9.75 17.53 17.90
N LEU A 78 8.99 16.93 18.81
CA LEU A 78 7.63 16.43 18.59
C LEU A 78 6.62 17.39 19.23
N LEU A 79 5.40 17.42 18.69
CA LEU A 79 4.31 18.22 19.24
C LEU A 79 3.69 17.54 20.45
N GLU A 80 3.35 18.35 21.45
CA GLU A 80 2.57 17.88 22.62
C GLU A 80 1.08 17.72 22.30
N GLN A 81 0.36 17.03 23.16
CA GLN A 81 -1.10 16.85 23.03
C GLN A 81 -1.90 18.09 23.52
N GLU A 82 -1.33 19.27 23.34
CA GLU A 82 -1.96 20.55 23.66
C GLU A 82 -2.27 21.31 22.37
N PRO A 83 -3.55 21.40 21.98
CA PRO A 83 -3.93 21.90 20.64
C PRO A 83 -3.37 23.28 20.32
N GLU A 84 -3.45 24.22 21.25
CA GLU A 84 -3.03 25.60 21.08
C GLU A 84 -1.52 25.70 20.90
N LYS A 85 -0.71 25.04 21.73
CA LYS A 85 0.75 24.99 21.61
C LYS A 85 1.20 24.28 20.33
N ALA A 86 0.51 23.20 19.98
CA ALA A 86 0.77 22.49 18.73
C ALA A 86 0.48 23.38 17.52
N ALA A 87 -0.60 24.17 17.55
CA ALA A 87 -0.93 25.13 16.51
C ALA A 87 0.15 26.21 16.38
N GLU A 88 0.55 26.84 17.49
CA GLU A 88 1.62 27.86 17.51
C GLU A 88 2.91 27.35 16.88
N THR A 89 3.23 26.08 17.13
CA THR A 89 4.47 25.46 16.61
C THR A 89 4.37 25.13 15.13
N VAL A 90 3.20 24.70 14.61
CA VAL A 90 3.10 24.05 13.31
C VAL A 90 2.61 24.97 12.20
N TRP A 91 1.81 26.01 12.50
CA TRP A 91 1.11 26.78 11.46
C TRP A 91 2.04 27.53 10.50
N LYS A 92 3.08 28.24 11.03
CA LYS A 92 4.04 28.97 10.18
C LYS A 92 4.84 28.05 9.25
N PRO A 93 5.53 27.00 9.75
CA PRO A 93 6.24 26.10 8.86
C PRO A 93 5.30 25.32 7.91
N MET A 94 4.07 24.99 8.34
CA MET A 94 3.07 24.39 7.46
C MET A 94 2.73 25.32 6.29
N LEU A 95 2.39 26.59 6.57
CA LEU A 95 2.09 27.58 5.54
C LEU A 95 3.27 27.81 4.60
N ALA A 96 4.49 27.89 5.15
CA ALA A 96 5.71 28.05 4.34
C ALA A 96 5.93 26.88 3.38
N ILE A 97 5.66 25.64 3.79
CA ILE A 97 5.76 24.47 2.91
C ILE A 97 4.65 24.52 1.86
N CYS A 98 3.41 24.83 2.22
CA CYS A 98 2.32 24.97 1.27
C CYS A 98 2.69 26.00 0.19
N ALA A 99 3.15 27.20 0.58
CA ALA A 99 3.57 28.26 -0.34
C ALA A 99 4.81 27.89 -1.19
N LYS A 100 5.71 27.04 -0.66
CA LYS A 100 6.87 26.58 -1.43
C LYS A 100 6.47 25.77 -2.67
N TYR A 101 5.45 24.94 -2.54
CA TYR A 101 5.04 24.02 -3.62
C TYR A 101 3.89 24.54 -4.49
N HIS A 102 3.33 25.69 -4.17
CA HIS A 102 2.21 26.28 -4.90
C HIS A 102 2.44 27.77 -5.11
N ARG A 103 2.06 28.29 -6.27
CA ARG A 103 2.33 29.70 -6.66
C ARG A 103 1.12 30.61 -6.48
N GLU A 104 -0.05 30.02 -6.36
CA GLU A 104 -1.29 30.77 -6.25
C GLU A 104 -1.42 31.39 -4.86
N ASP A 105 -1.79 32.67 -4.80
CA ASP A 105 -2.07 33.39 -3.56
C ASP A 105 -3.54 33.20 -3.17
N LYS A 106 -3.87 31.98 -2.74
CA LYS A 106 -5.20 31.57 -2.26
C LYS A 106 -5.06 30.86 -0.93
N PRO A 107 -6.12 30.84 -0.09
CA PRO A 107 -6.12 30.02 1.13
C PRO A 107 -5.96 28.51 0.81
N PHE A 108 -5.17 27.82 1.61
CA PHE A 108 -5.03 26.37 1.54
C PHE A 108 -6.08 25.70 2.42
N PHE A 109 -6.87 24.82 1.83
CA PHE A 109 -7.85 24.02 2.56
C PHE A 109 -7.17 22.76 3.11
N PHE A 110 -7.26 22.55 4.42
CA PHE A 110 -6.61 21.40 5.04
C PHE A 110 -7.52 20.62 5.96
N ARG A 111 -7.20 19.34 6.14
CA ARG A 111 -7.72 18.51 7.23
C ARG A 111 -6.60 18.02 8.14
N ILE A 112 -6.96 17.50 9.31
CA ILE A 112 -6.03 16.87 10.24
C ILE A 112 -6.34 15.38 10.36
N GLU A 113 -5.36 14.53 10.02
CA GLU A 113 -5.39 13.10 10.33
C GLU A 113 -4.53 12.85 11.58
N CYS A 114 -5.18 12.44 12.68
CA CYS A 114 -4.51 12.16 13.95
C CYS A 114 -4.49 10.65 14.24
N ARG A 115 -3.31 10.04 14.18
CA ARG A 115 -3.05 8.64 14.53
C ARG A 115 -2.46 8.54 15.93
N SER A 116 -3.30 8.21 16.89
CA SER A 116 -2.94 8.16 18.31
C SER A 116 -3.72 7.08 19.06
N ALA A 117 -3.32 6.84 20.31
CA ALA A 117 -4.06 5.99 21.24
C ALA A 117 -5.26 6.69 21.90
N MET A 118 -5.52 7.95 21.58
CA MET A 118 -6.68 8.69 22.08
C MET A 118 -7.99 7.99 21.72
N THR A 119 -9.00 8.08 22.61
CA THR A 119 -10.37 7.70 22.27
C THR A 119 -10.87 8.54 21.10
N LEU A 120 -11.93 8.07 20.42
CA LEU A 120 -12.53 8.81 19.31
C LEU A 120 -12.95 10.22 19.74
N GLU A 121 -13.57 10.36 20.91
CA GLU A 121 -14.03 11.65 21.45
C GLU A 121 -12.86 12.59 21.76
N GLN A 122 -11.84 12.12 22.46
CA GLN A 122 -10.63 12.89 22.76
C GLN A 122 -9.95 13.37 21.47
N ARG A 123 -9.77 12.48 20.51
CA ARG A 123 -9.16 12.78 19.21
C ARG A 123 -9.98 13.80 18.42
N SER A 124 -11.30 13.65 18.36
CA SER A 124 -12.19 14.59 17.68
C SER A 124 -12.12 15.99 18.30
N ARG A 125 -12.13 16.08 19.63
CA ARG A 125 -12.01 17.34 20.36
C ARG A 125 -10.64 18.00 20.12
N PHE A 126 -9.56 17.21 20.18
CA PHE A 126 -8.19 17.68 19.91
C PHE A 126 -8.05 18.23 18.49
N VAL A 127 -8.47 17.45 17.48
CA VAL A 127 -8.38 17.82 16.04
C VAL A 127 -9.20 19.08 15.76
N LYS A 128 -10.41 19.19 16.30
CA LYS A 128 -11.26 20.39 16.11
C LYS A 128 -10.61 21.66 16.69
N LYS A 129 -10.10 21.59 17.92
CA LYS A 129 -9.41 22.73 18.55
C LYS A 129 -8.15 23.12 17.82
N LEU A 130 -7.33 22.13 17.45
CA LEU A 130 -6.09 22.37 16.72
C LEU A 130 -6.36 23.00 15.35
N GLY A 131 -7.35 22.49 14.60
CA GLY A 131 -7.73 23.03 13.30
C GLY A 131 -8.19 24.49 13.39
N SER A 132 -9.08 24.80 14.35
CA SER A 132 -9.54 26.19 14.57
C SER A 132 -8.41 27.13 15.00
N ALA A 133 -7.48 26.67 15.84
CA ALA A 133 -6.33 27.49 16.26
C ALA A 133 -5.36 27.77 15.09
N ILE A 134 -5.08 26.78 14.23
CA ILE A 134 -4.26 26.97 13.02
C ILE A 134 -4.91 27.99 12.09
N GLU A 135 -6.20 27.86 11.82
CA GLU A 135 -6.94 28.79 10.97
C GLU A 135 -6.88 30.22 11.50
N GLN A 136 -7.15 30.42 12.80
CA GLN A 136 -7.08 31.73 13.44
C GLN A 136 -5.65 32.32 13.40
N LEU A 137 -4.62 31.54 13.75
CA LEU A 137 -3.23 31.99 13.78
C LEU A 137 -2.69 32.32 12.39
N SER A 138 -3.21 31.69 11.34
CA SER A 138 -2.82 31.94 9.95
C SER A 138 -3.60 33.07 9.29
N ASP A 139 -4.53 33.72 10.00
CA ASP A 139 -5.42 34.75 9.46
C ASP A 139 -6.18 34.25 8.22
N GLY A 140 -6.72 33.01 8.32
CA GLY A 140 -7.48 32.36 7.26
C GLY A 140 -6.68 31.92 6.03
N LYS A 141 -5.35 32.00 6.04
CA LYS A 141 -4.51 31.44 4.96
C LYS A 141 -4.47 29.93 4.95
N LEU A 142 -4.73 29.31 6.09
CA LEU A 142 -4.94 27.87 6.25
C LEU A 142 -6.37 27.69 6.77
N VAL A 143 -7.26 27.11 5.96
CA VAL A 143 -8.69 26.92 6.27
C VAL A 143 -8.92 25.46 6.64
N ASN A 144 -9.43 25.21 7.84
CA ASN A 144 -9.76 23.87 8.30
C ASN A 144 -11.04 23.35 7.63
N SER A 145 -10.91 22.45 6.66
CA SER A 145 -12.00 21.90 5.87
C SER A 145 -11.92 20.36 5.83
N PRO A 146 -12.59 19.64 6.76
CA PRO A 146 -12.49 18.18 6.80
C PRO A 146 -13.06 17.44 5.60
N GLY A 147 -14.02 18.03 4.88
CA GLY A 147 -14.68 17.43 3.71
C GLY A 147 -13.99 17.79 2.38
N ASP A 148 -13.62 19.07 2.23
CA ASP A 148 -13.04 19.59 1.00
C ASP A 148 -11.65 20.16 1.32
N TYR A 149 -10.59 19.44 0.97
CA TYR A 149 -9.22 19.76 1.33
C TYR A 149 -8.23 19.32 0.25
N GLU A 150 -7.10 19.97 0.20
CA GLU A 150 -5.98 19.66 -0.67
C GLU A 150 -4.70 19.33 0.09
N VAL A 151 -4.67 19.69 1.39
CA VAL A 151 -3.56 19.44 2.29
C VAL A 151 -4.04 18.63 3.49
N GLU A 152 -3.27 17.61 3.87
CA GLU A 152 -3.53 16.85 5.09
C GLU A 152 -2.37 17.05 6.07
N LEU A 153 -2.65 17.66 7.22
CA LEU A 153 -1.72 17.66 8.35
C LEU A 153 -1.84 16.31 9.04
N ARG A 154 -0.83 15.47 8.88
CA ARG A 154 -0.77 14.16 9.50
C ARG A 154 0.02 14.21 10.79
N LEU A 155 -0.64 13.83 11.88
CA LEU A 155 -0.07 13.74 13.23
C LEU A 155 0.04 12.27 13.63
N ILE A 156 1.25 11.80 13.84
CA ILE A 156 1.52 10.39 14.18
C ILE A 156 2.14 10.35 15.57
N ALA A 157 1.38 9.81 16.55
CA ALA A 157 1.83 9.72 17.92
C ALA A 157 2.93 8.66 18.08
N ASN A 158 3.96 8.99 18.86
CA ASN A 158 4.92 8.03 19.37
C ASN A 158 4.35 7.28 20.59
N ARG A 159 5.18 6.47 21.27
CA ARG A 159 4.77 5.72 22.46
C ARG A 159 4.46 6.62 23.68
N GLU A 160 5.04 7.82 23.72
CA GLU A 160 4.83 8.82 24.76
C GLU A 160 3.62 9.71 24.48
N GLY A 161 2.95 9.51 23.35
CA GLY A 161 1.80 10.32 22.92
C GLY A 161 2.17 11.61 22.21
N LYS A 162 3.45 11.95 22.03
CA LYS A 162 3.88 13.12 21.27
C LYS A 162 3.77 12.88 19.79
N PHE A 163 3.43 13.94 19.03
CA PHE A 163 3.16 13.83 17.61
C PHE A 163 4.35 14.21 16.73
N PHE A 164 4.63 13.36 15.76
CA PHE A 164 5.42 13.68 14.59
C PHE A 164 4.50 14.32 13.53
N PRO A 165 4.70 15.61 13.16
CA PRO A 165 3.87 16.28 12.17
C PRO A 165 4.49 16.17 10.77
N ALA A 166 3.65 15.92 9.77
CA ALA A 166 4.04 15.94 8.35
C ALA A 166 2.84 16.36 7.48
N LEU A 167 3.11 16.81 6.26
CA LEU A 167 2.07 17.17 5.29
C LEU A 167 1.96 16.14 4.18
N ARG A 168 0.74 15.82 3.80
CA ARG A 168 0.42 15.14 2.56
C ARG A 168 -0.29 16.12 1.63
N PHE A 169 0.20 16.27 0.41
CA PHE A 169 -0.46 17.07 -0.62
C PHE A 169 -1.27 16.16 -1.54
N TYR A 170 -2.55 16.46 -1.70
CA TYR A 170 -3.43 15.82 -2.69
C TYR A 170 -3.25 16.46 -4.07
N THR A 171 -2.67 17.65 -4.13
CA THR A 171 -2.25 18.33 -5.36
C THR A 171 -0.97 17.73 -5.99
N LEU A 172 -0.20 16.91 -5.24
CA LEU A 172 0.96 16.20 -5.78
C LEU A 172 0.51 15.26 -6.92
N PRO A 173 1.08 15.35 -8.13
CA PRO A 173 0.69 14.52 -9.26
C PRO A 173 1.24 13.08 -9.14
N ASP A 174 0.81 12.36 -8.11
CA ASP A 174 1.18 10.96 -7.87
C ASP A 174 0.19 10.03 -8.56
N HIS A 175 0.56 9.55 -9.73
CA HIS A 175 -0.24 8.63 -10.53
C HIS A 175 0.19 7.17 -10.44
N ARG A 176 1.13 6.82 -9.55
CA ARG A 176 1.66 5.45 -9.44
C ARG A 176 0.62 4.36 -9.33
N PHE A 177 -0.47 4.64 -8.64
CA PHE A 177 -1.56 3.70 -8.39
C PHE A 177 -2.91 4.21 -8.89
N ALA A 178 -2.91 5.11 -9.87
CA ALA A 178 -4.12 5.71 -10.44
C ALA A 178 -5.06 4.67 -11.08
N TYR A 179 -4.53 3.53 -11.47
CA TYR A 179 -5.32 2.41 -11.99
C TYR A 179 -6.29 1.81 -10.96
N ARG A 180 -5.99 1.93 -9.67
CA ARG A 180 -6.76 1.31 -8.59
C ARG A 180 -8.02 2.12 -8.29
N LYS A 181 -9.02 2.00 -9.15
CA LYS A 181 -10.35 2.62 -8.94
C LYS A 181 -11.27 1.74 -8.09
N HIS A 182 -11.07 0.43 -8.13
CA HIS A 182 -11.86 -0.54 -7.38
C HIS A 182 -11.03 -1.21 -6.30
N ALA A 183 -11.68 -1.45 -5.15
CA ALA A 183 -11.13 -2.24 -4.05
C ALA A 183 -12.25 -3.03 -3.37
N ILE A 184 -11.90 -4.15 -2.74
CA ILE A 184 -12.76 -4.88 -1.80
C ILE A 184 -12.10 -4.84 -0.41
N ALA A 185 -12.85 -5.17 0.64
CA ALA A 185 -12.38 -5.06 2.02
C ALA A 185 -11.05 -5.78 2.31
N ALA A 186 -10.78 -6.89 1.61
CA ALA A 186 -9.55 -7.67 1.74
C ALA A 186 -8.46 -7.25 0.73
N SER A 187 -8.68 -6.21 -0.09
CA SER A 187 -7.71 -5.79 -1.11
C SER A 187 -6.44 -5.26 -0.49
N MET A 188 -5.32 -5.81 -0.95
CA MET A 188 -3.99 -5.31 -0.63
C MET A 188 -3.78 -3.91 -1.22
N HIS A 189 -3.06 -3.03 -0.50
CA HIS A 189 -2.62 -1.77 -1.10
C HIS A 189 -1.56 -2.03 -2.18
N PRO A 190 -1.59 -1.37 -3.35
CA PRO A 190 -0.64 -1.62 -4.43
C PRO A 190 0.83 -1.50 -4.04
N SER A 191 1.18 -0.55 -3.16
CA SER A 191 2.57 -0.41 -2.69
C SER A 191 3.07 -1.64 -1.90
N LEU A 192 2.18 -2.37 -1.23
CA LEU A 192 2.54 -3.62 -0.56
C LEU A 192 2.71 -4.74 -1.61
N ALA A 193 1.84 -4.80 -2.62
CA ALA A 193 2.00 -5.74 -3.72
C ALA A 193 3.31 -5.47 -4.48
N ALA A 194 3.63 -4.21 -4.78
CA ALA A 194 4.88 -3.81 -5.40
C ALA A 194 6.11 -4.21 -4.55
N LEU A 195 6.05 -4.02 -3.23
CA LEU A 195 7.11 -4.47 -2.31
C LEU A 195 7.26 -6.00 -2.32
N ILE A 196 6.16 -6.74 -2.36
CA ILE A 196 6.16 -8.21 -2.47
C ILE A 196 6.85 -8.62 -3.78
N MET A 197 6.51 -7.97 -4.90
CA MET A 197 7.13 -8.28 -6.19
C MET A 197 8.61 -7.91 -6.23
N GLU A 198 9.03 -6.85 -5.53
CA GLU A 198 10.44 -6.50 -5.38
C GLU A 198 11.22 -7.58 -4.59
N LEU A 199 10.65 -8.09 -3.49
CA LEU A 199 11.23 -9.19 -2.71
C LEU A 199 11.26 -10.51 -3.49
N ALA A 200 10.24 -10.75 -4.31
CA ALA A 200 10.12 -11.96 -5.12
C ALA A 200 10.92 -11.89 -6.43
N ALA A 201 11.33 -10.71 -6.87
CA ALA A 201 11.96 -10.48 -8.19
C ALA A 201 13.08 -11.45 -8.57
N PRO A 202 13.99 -11.87 -7.65
CA PRO A 202 15.03 -12.86 -7.98
C PRO A 202 14.51 -14.23 -8.42
N TYR A 203 13.24 -14.53 -8.13
CA TYR A 203 12.59 -15.82 -8.41
C TYR A 203 11.57 -15.74 -9.55
N LEU A 204 11.19 -14.52 -9.97
CA LEU A 204 10.22 -14.30 -11.04
C LEU A 204 10.90 -14.44 -12.42
N LYS A 205 10.17 -15.00 -13.38
CA LYS A 205 10.66 -15.20 -14.75
C LYS A 205 10.00 -14.18 -15.70
N GLU A 206 10.80 -13.60 -16.59
CA GLU A 206 10.25 -12.88 -17.76
C GLU A 206 9.50 -13.86 -18.67
N ASN A 207 8.46 -13.36 -19.33
CA ASN A 207 7.62 -14.15 -20.23
C ASN A 207 6.98 -15.41 -19.60
N ALA A 208 6.81 -15.42 -18.28
CA ALA A 208 6.14 -16.49 -17.55
C ALA A 208 4.63 -16.54 -17.86
N GLN A 209 4.03 -17.72 -17.68
CA GLN A 209 2.59 -17.89 -17.52
C GLN A 209 2.25 -17.87 -16.04
N ILE A 210 1.42 -16.93 -15.63
CA ILE A 210 1.15 -16.69 -14.22
C ILE A 210 -0.33 -16.75 -13.89
N ILE A 211 -0.67 -17.15 -12.65
CA ILE A 211 -2.04 -17.17 -12.15
C ILE A 211 -2.11 -16.63 -10.73
N ASP A 212 -3.17 -15.84 -10.46
CA ASP A 212 -3.63 -15.55 -9.10
C ASP A 212 -4.97 -16.26 -8.86
N PRO A 213 -4.98 -17.33 -8.03
CA PRO A 213 -6.18 -18.10 -7.71
C PRO A 213 -7.28 -17.34 -6.97
N PHE A 214 -6.93 -16.26 -6.29
CA PHE A 214 -7.81 -15.46 -5.44
C PHE A 214 -7.59 -13.97 -5.72
N CYS A 215 -7.71 -13.60 -7.01
CA CYS A 215 -7.18 -12.34 -7.53
C CYS A 215 -7.89 -11.08 -7.00
N GLY A 216 -9.11 -11.21 -6.46
CA GLY A 216 -9.88 -10.06 -6.05
C GLY A 216 -10.00 -9.04 -7.18
N VAL A 217 -9.53 -7.82 -6.94
CA VAL A 217 -9.52 -6.73 -7.93
C VAL A 217 -8.21 -6.63 -8.75
N GLY A 218 -7.41 -7.70 -8.79
CA GLY A 218 -6.27 -7.87 -9.70
C GLY A 218 -4.94 -7.24 -9.26
N THR A 219 -4.85 -6.65 -8.07
CA THR A 219 -3.68 -5.87 -7.64
C THR A 219 -2.35 -6.63 -7.70
N MET A 220 -2.33 -7.91 -7.27
CA MET A 220 -1.11 -8.71 -7.28
C MET A 220 -0.60 -8.97 -8.70
N LEU A 221 -1.49 -9.31 -9.63
CA LEU A 221 -1.14 -9.57 -11.04
C LEU A 221 -0.65 -8.30 -11.74
N ILE A 222 -1.32 -7.16 -11.50
CA ILE A 222 -0.94 -5.88 -12.09
C ILE A 222 0.47 -5.48 -11.62
N GLU A 223 0.75 -5.51 -10.32
CA GLU A 223 2.07 -5.15 -9.80
C GLU A 223 3.15 -6.18 -10.17
N ARG A 224 2.76 -7.47 -10.35
CA ARG A 224 3.66 -8.51 -10.87
C ARG A 224 4.12 -8.20 -12.29
N ASP A 225 3.21 -7.84 -13.17
CA ASP A 225 3.52 -7.55 -14.57
C ASP A 225 4.32 -6.26 -14.72
N ILE A 226 3.95 -5.21 -13.97
CA ILE A 226 4.72 -3.95 -13.94
C ILE A 226 6.18 -4.20 -13.50
N ARG A 227 6.42 -5.14 -12.55
CA ARG A 227 7.78 -5.39 -12.04
C ARG A 227 8.61 -6.29 -12.95
N VAL A 228 8.02 -7.34 -13.47
CA VAL A 228 8.63 -8.30 -14.40
C VAL A 228 7.57 -8.72 -15.42
N PRO A 229 7.64 -8.31 -16.68
CA PRO A 229 6.61 -8.60 -17.67
C PRO A 229 6.37 -10.10 -17.86
N ALA A 230 5.10 -10.50 -17.85
CA ALA A 230 4.67 -11.88 -18.07
C ALA A 230 4.00 -12.05 -19.44
N ARG A 231 4.09 -13.25 -20.02
CA ARG A 231 3.49 -13.58 -21.31
C ARG A 231 1.97 -13.70 -21.22
N GLU A 232 1.51 -14.49 -20.26
CA GLU A 232 0.08 -14.74 -20.02
C GLU A 232 -0.25 -14.62 -18.54
N LYS A 233 -1.33 -13.96 -18.27
CA LYS A 233 -1.76 -13.61 -16.91
C LYS A 233 -3.21 -14.00 -16.72
N TYR A 234 -3.48 -14.80 -15.69
CA TYR A 234 -4.81 -15.29 -15.34
C TYR A 234 -5.14 -14.95 -13.89
N GLY A 235 -6.36 -14.48 -13.66
CA GLY A 235 -6.89 -14.27 -12.32
C GLY A 235 -8.23 -14.94 -12.18
N THR A 236 -8.42 -15.71 -11.11
CA THR A 236 -9.72 -16.30 -10.76
C THR A 236 -10.23 -15.74 -9.44
N ASP A 237 -11.53 -15.54 -9.33
CA ASP A 237 -12.20 -15.21 -8.07
C ASP A 237 -13.65 -15.69 -8.14
N ILE A 238 -14.21 -16.04 -6.98
CA ILE A 238 -15.62 -16.46 -6.84
C ILE A 238 -16.58 -15.28 -6.77
N PHE A 239 -16.08 -14.05 -6.61
CA PHE A 239 -16.89 -12.83 -6.54
C PHE A 239 -16.89 -12.09 -7.88
N GLY A 240 -18.02 -12.09 -8.58
CA GLY A 240 -18.18 -11.45 -9.89
C GLY A 240 -17.85 -9.95 -9.85
N GLU A 241 -18.34 -9.22 -8.83
CA GLU A 241 -18.05 -7.80 -8.65
C GLU A 241 -16.54 -7.50 -8.51
N ALA A 242 -15.78 -8.42 -7.89
CA ALA A 242 -14.33 -8.28 -7.79
C ALA A 242 -13.66 -8.45 -9.17
N ILE A 243 -14.13 -9.41 -9.96
CA ILE A 243 -13.65 -9.66 -11.33
C ILE A 243 -13.92 -8.47 -12.25
N ASP A 244 -15.10 -7.86 -12.15
CA ASP A 244 -15.42 -6.67 -12.95
C ASP A 244 -14.52 -5.50 -12.55
N GLY A 245 -14.33 -5.27 -11.26
CA GLY A 245 -13.36 -4.28 -10.77
C GLY A 245 -11.91 -4.59 -11.16
N ALA A 246 -11.53 -5.87 -11.26
CA ALA A 246 -10.20 -6.27 -11.71
C ALA A 246 -9.96 -5.94 -13.19
N ARG A 247 -10.96 -6.18 -14.05
CA ARG A 247 -10.90 -5.83 -15.47
C ARG A 247 -10.74 -4.34 -15.68
N GLU A 248 -11.50 -3.52 -14.95
CA GLU A 248 -11.38 -2.06 -15.03
C GLU A 248 -10.02 -1.56 -14.50
N ASN A 249 -9.55 -2.08 -13.37
CA ASN A 249 -8.25 -1.73 -12.84
C ASN A 249 -7.12 -2.10 -13.81
N ALA A 250 -7.14 -3.30 -14.41
CA ALA A 250 -6.14 -3.72 -15.37
C ALA A 250 -6.16 -2.86 -16.64
N ALA A 251 -7.35 -2.55 -17.18
CA ALA A 251 -7.48 -1.66 -18.33
C ALA A 251 -6.88 -0.27 -18.05
N LEU A 252 -7.13 0.30 -16.85
CA LEU A 252 -6.55 1.58 -16.42
C LEU A 252 -5.02 1.51 -16.20
N ALA A 253 -4.50 0.32 -15.84
CA ALA A 253 -3.06 0.08 -15.73
C ALA A 253 -2.39 -0.13 -17.09
N GLY A 254 -3.17 -0.29 -18.17
CA GLY A 254 -2.66 -0.67 -19.50
C GLY A 254 -2.30 -2.14 -19.62
N GLU A 255 -2.80 -3.00 -18.72
CA GLU A 255 -2.44 -4.39 -18.60
C GLU A 255 -3.51 -5.31 -19.22
N GLN A 256 -3.06 -6.35 -19.92
CA GLN A 256 -3.93 -7.38 -20.47
C GLN A 256 -3.87 -8.62 -19.59
N ILE A 257 -4.94 -8.86 -18.82
CA ILE A 257 -5.05 -9.95 -17.86
C ILE A 257 -6.38 -10.67 -18.07
N ASN A 258 -6.35 -11.99 -18.11
CA ASN A 258 -7.53 -12.84 -18.27
C ASN A 258 -8.20 -13.08 -16.91
N PHE A 259 -9.20 -12.29 -16.56
CA PHE A 259 -9.97 -12.44 -15.33
C PHE A 259 -11.20 -13.31 -15.56
N ILE A 260 -11.35 -14.36 -14.73
CA ILE A 260 -12.36 -15.40 -14.86
C ILE A 260 -13.14 -15.50 -13.56
N HIS A 261 -14.45 -15.25 -13.61
CA HIS A 261 -15.36 -15.47 -12.49
C HIS A 261 -15.56 -16.99 -12.30
N ARG A 262 -14.74 -17.61 -11.47
CA ARG A 262 -14.76 -19.06 -11.22
C ARG A 262 -14.05 -19.41 -9.92
N ASP A 263 -14.47 -20.49 -9.28
CA ASP A 263 -13.70 -21.12 -8.23
C ASP A 263 -12.39 -21.68 -8.81
N PHE A 264 -11.26 -21.33 -8.22
CA PHE A 264 -9.96 -21.83 -8.62
C PHE A 264 -9.87 -23.37 -8.63
N PHE A 265 -10.57 -24.02 -7.74
CA PHE A 265 -10.54 -25.48 -7.64
C PHE A 265 -11.22 -26.18 -8.84
N ASP A 266 -12.14 -25.49 -9.51
CA ASP A 266 -12.80 -25.95 -10.73
C ASP A 266 -12.12 -25.43 -12.01
N PHE A 267 -11.12 -24.56 -11.86
CA PHE A 267 -10.38 -24.01 -12.99
C PHE A 267 -9.51 -25.09 -13.64
N LYS A 268 -9.53 -25.14 -14.98
CA LYS A 268 -8.69 -25.99 -15.80
C LYS A 268 -8.07 -25.14 -16.90
N HIS A 269 -6.86 -25.47 -17.27
CA HIS A 269 -6.13 -24.85 -18.38
C HIS A 269 -5.34 -25.92 -19.13
N ASP A 270 -5.11 -25.68 -20.41
CA ASP A 270 -4.40 -26.64 -21.28
C ASP A 270 -2.87 -26.65 -21.05
N TYR A 271 -2.36 -25.55 -20.48
CA TYR A 271 -0.93 -25.42 -20.14
C TYR A 271 -0.73 -25.37 -18.63
N LEU A 272 0.50 -25.69 -18.21
CA LEU A 272 0.94 -25.50 -16.84
C LEU A 272 1.47 -24.07 -16.65
N PHE A 273 1.39 -23.58 -15.42
CA PHE A 273 1.83 -22.24 -15.07
C PHE A 273 3.26 -22.25 -14.49
N ASP A 274 4.03 -21.23 -14.82
CA ASP A 274 5.37 -20.99 -14.22
C ASP A 274 5.27 -20.43 -12.82
N GLU A 275 4.19 -19.70 -12.52
CA GLU A 275 4.06 -18.98 -11.25
C GLU A 275 2.61 -18.92 -10.75
N ILE A 276 2.47 -19.05 -9.43
CA ILE A 276 1.30 -18.56 -8.69
C ILE A 276 1.72 -17.34 -7.89
N VAL A 277 1.00 -16.23 -8.03
CA VAL A 277 1.18 -15.04 -7.18
C VAL A 277 -0.14 -14.72 -6.52
N THR A 278 -0.20 -14.74 -5.19
CA THR A 278 -1.49 -14.64 -4.53
C THR A 278 -1.45 -14.03 -3.13
N ASN A 279 -2.50 -13.30 -2.81
CA ASN A 279 -2.87 -12.93 -1.44
C ASN A 279 -3.95 -13.92 -0.99
N MET A 280 -3.57 -14.87 -0.14
CA MET A 280 -4.48 -15.91 0.34
C MET A 280 -5.72 -15.34 1.04
N PRO A 281 -6.89 -15.97 0.89
CA PRO A 281 -8.08 -15.54 1.58
C PRO A 281 -7.87 -15.49 3.10
N VAL A 282 -8.35 -14.40 3.71
CA VAL A 282 -8.35 -14.25 5.17
C VAL A 282 -9.44 -15.09 5.79
N ARG A 283 -9.26 -15.48 7.04
CA ARG A 283 -10.18 -16.34 7.79
C ARG A 283 -11.65 -15.89 7.69
N GLY A 284 -11.93 -14.59 7.86
CA GLY A 284 -13.30 -14.07 7.78
C GLY A 284 -14.27 -14.86 8.68
N LYS A 285 -15.33 -15.42 8.05
CA LYS A 285 -16.33 -16.28 8.72
C LYS A 285 -15.98 -17.77 8.70
N MET A 286 -14.85 -18.16 8.07
CA MET A 286 -14.42 -19.56 8.03
C MET A 286 -14.00 -20.07 9.40
N THR A 287 -14.31 -21.33 9.71
CA THR A 287 -13.70 -22.01 10.85
C THR A 287 -12.22 -22.30 10.57
N ARG A 288 -11.48 -22.65 11.62
CA ARG A 288 -10.07 -23.03 11.47
C ARG A 288 -9.91 -24.27 10.58
N GLU A 289 -10.84 -25.22 10.70
CA GLU A 289 -10.86 -26.47 9.91
C GLU A 289 -11.18 -26.20 8.44
N GLN A 290 -12.09 -25.27 8.15
CA GLN A 290 -12.40 -24.86 6.78
C GLN A 290 -11.19 -24.18 6.13
N LEU A 291 -10.49 -23.34 6.89
CA LEU A 291 -9.30 -22.65 6.41
C LEU A 291 -8.14 -23.64 6.19
N ASP A 292 -7.93 -24.59 7.11
CA ASP A 292 -6.92 -25.66 6.94
C ASP A 292 -7.18 -26.49 5.67
N ARG A 293 -8.45 -26.86 5.43
CA ARG A 293 -8.86 -27.56 4.19
C ARG A 293 -8.63 -26.71 2.93
N LEU A 294 -8.81 -25.40 3.02
CA LEU A 294 -8.53 -24.49 1.89
C LEU A 294 -7.05 -24.56 1.48
N TYR A 295 -6.14 -24.51 2.48
CA TYR A 295 -4.71 -24.61 2.22
C TYR A 295 -4.33 -26.00 1.67
N GLU A 296 -4.89 -27.07 2.22
CA GLU A 296 -4.68 -28.43 1.71
C GLU A 296 -5.11 -28.56 0.25
N LYS A 297 -6.32 -28.10 -0.09
CA LYS A 297 -6.82 -28.11 -1.47
C LYS A 297 -5.96 -27.24 -2.39
N PHE A 298 -5.52 -26.07 -1.91
CA PHE A 298 -4.65 -25.18 -2.68
C PHE A 298 -3.34 -25.88 -3.08
N PHE A 299 -2.61 -26.44 -2.11
CA PHE A 299 -1.33 -27.08 -2.40
C PHE A 299 -1.49 -28.32 -3.30
N ARG A 300 -2.53 -29.11 -3.11
CA ARG A 300 -2.86 -30.23 -4.03
C ARG A 300 -3.17 -29.75 -5.44
N LYS A 301 -3.98 -28.69 -5.58
CA LYS A 301 -4.32 -28.12 -6.88
C LYS A 301 -3.08 -27.51 -7.56
N ALA A 302 -2.24 -26.83 -6.81
CA ALA A 302 -0.99 -26.24 -7.32
C ALA A 302 -0.11 -27.30 -8.00
N LEU A 303 0.00 -28.51 -7.43
CA LEU A 303 0.72 -29.61 -8.07
C LEU A 303 0.13 -30.05 -9.41
N THR A 304 -1.13 -29.80 -9.68
CA THR A 304 -1.76 -30.21 -10.96
C THR A 304 -1.62 -29.16 -12.06
N ILE A 305 -1.32 -27.90 -11.71
CA ILE A 305 -1.33 -26.80 -12.66
C ILE A 305 0.03 -26.10 -12.82
N LEU A 306 1.01 -26.42 -11.96
CA LEU A 306 2.33 -25.79 -12.02
C LEU A 306 3.34 -26.64 -12.80
N GLU A 307 4.23 -25.96 -13.51
CA GLU A 307 5.40 -26.54 -14.16
C GLU A 307 6.43 -27.07 -13.14
N LYS A 308 7.39 -27.87 -13.61
CA LYS A 308 8.61 -28.15 -12.89
C LYS A 308 9.39 -26.83 -12.72
N GLU A 309 9.98 -26.64 -11.55
CA GLU A 309 10.72 -25.41 -11.21
C GLU A 309 9.83 -24.13 -11.17
N ALA A 310 8.52 -24.31 -11.04
CA ALA A 310 7.60 -23.19 -10.81
C ALA A 310 7.80 -22.57 -9.44
N VAL A 311 7.27 -21.35 -9.27
CA VAL A 311 7.36 -20.60 -8.02
C VAL A 311 5.97 -20.18 -7.55
N ILE A 312 5.75 -20.25 -6.23
CA ILE A 312 4.57 -19.68 -5.58
C ILE A 312 5.01 -18.50 -4.73
N VAL A 313 4.48 -17.33 -5.04
CA VAL A 313 4.60 -16.09 -4.25
C VAL A 313 3.31 -15.94 -3.45
N MET A 314 3.34 -16.26 -2.17
CA MET A 314 2.17 -16.33 -1.30
C MET A 314 2.24 -15.36 -0.15
N TYR A 315 1.33 -14.40 -0.11
CA TYR A 315 1.13 -13.54 1.06
C TYR A 315 -0.01 -14.07 1.92
N THR A 316 0.21 -14.20 3.23
CA THR A 316 -0.79 -14.76 4.15
C THR A 316 -0.53 -14.41 5.61
N GLY A 317 -1.59 -14.41 6.44
CA GLY A 317 -1.51 -14.41 7.91
C GLY A 317 -1.46 -15.82 8.54
N GLU A 318 -1.51 -16.89 7.75
CA GLU A 318 -1.71 -18.26 8.24
C GLU A 318 -0.46 -19.14 8.12
N ILE A 319 0.63 -18.71 8.77
CA ILE A 319 1.94 -19.39 8.73
C ILE A 319 1.84 -20.88 9.05
N GLY A 320 1.05 -21.24 10.07
CA GLY A 320 0.93 -22.62 10.54
C GLY A 320 0.44 -23.57 9.46
N PHE A 321 -0.54 -23.14 8.65
CA PHE A 321 -1.08 -23.95 7.57
C PHE A 321 -0.09 -24.10 6.41
N VAL A 322 0.63 -23.01 6.04
CA VAL A 322 1.67 -23.10 5.02
C VAL A 322 2.76 -24.09 5.44
N LYS A 323 3.32 -23.92 6.66
CA LYS A 323 4.38 -24.82 7.16
C LYS A 323 3.91 -26.28 7.31
N LYS A 324 2.63 -26.49 7.63
CA LYS A 324 2.03 -27.84 7.63
C LYS A 324 2.07 -28.45 6.23
N GLN A 325 1.62 -27.71 5.20
CA GLN A 325 1.58 -28.23 3.84
C GLN A 325 2.98 -28.49 3.27
N LEU A 326 3.96 -27.60 3.54
CA LEU A 326 5.35 -27.82 3.14
C LEU A 326 5.98 -29.09 3.76
N ARG A 327 5.54 -29.50 4.95
CA ARG A 327 5.98 -30.79 5.55
C ARG A 327 5.30 -32.00 4.93
N LEU A 328 4.06 -31.85 4.47
CA LEU A 328 3.28 -32.94 3.89
C LEU A 328 3.62 -33.22 2.41
N HIS A 329 4.06 -32.20 1.69
CA HIS A 329 4.33 -32.26 0.25
C HIS A 329 5.81 -31.99 -0.02
N ARG A 330 6.57 -33.04 -0.29
CA ARG A 330 8.03 -32.97 -0.57
C ARG A 330 8.37 -32.28 -1.90
N GLU A 331 7.38 -32.14 -2.76
CA GLU A 331 7.47 -31.42 -4.04
C GLU A 331 7.64 -29.92 -3.88
N PHE A 332 7.31 -29.39 -2.71
CA PHE A 332 7.48 -27.98 -2.38
C PHE A 332 8.70 -27.75 -1.49
N SER A 333 9.45 -26.70 -1.78
CA SER A 333 10.57 -26.25 -0.94
C SER A 333 10.39 -24.78 -0.59
N LEU A 334 10.56 -24.44 0.67
CA LEU A 334 10.61 -23.05 1.09
C LEU A 334 11.93 -22.42 0.59
N LEU A 335 11.84 -21.39 -0.26
CA LEU A 335 12.96 -20.62 -0.73
C LEU A 335 13.24 -19.43 0.17
N GLU A 336 12.17 -18.66 0.49
CA GLU A 336 12.26 -17.49 1.36
C GLU A 336 11.00 -17.32 2.22
N GLU A 337 11.17 -16.73 3.40
CA GLU A 337 10.11 -16.34 4.32
C GLU A 337 10.36 -14.94 4.85
N TYR A 338 9.46 -14.00 4.57
CA TYR A 338 9.58 -12.61 5.02
C TYR A 338 8.43 -12.25 5.95
N CYS A 339 8.76 -11.73 7.15
CA CYS A 339 7.76 -11.14 8.04
C CYS A 339 7.35 -9.76 7.53
N MET A 340 6.15 -9.65 6.96
CA MET A 340 5.66 -8.40 6.39
C MET A 340 5.02 -7.50 7.45
N GLN A 341 4.24 -8.07 8.37
CA GLN A 341 3.56 -7.32 9.43
C GLN A 341 3.58 -8.11 10.74
N SER A 342 4.53 -7.80 11.60
CA SER A 342 4.74 -8.55 12.86
C SER A 342 3.51 -8.57 13.78
N LYS A 343 2.80 -7.43 13.91
CA LYS A 343 1.60 -7.33 14.77
C LYS A 343 0.39 -8.09 14.21
N ALA A 344 0.24 -8.12 12.88
CA ALA A 344 -0.85 -8.83 12.21
C ALA A 344 -0.48 -10.28 11.88
N GLY A 345 0.78 -10.69 12.08
CA GLY A 345 1.26 -12.03 11.75
C GLY A 345 1.25 -12.33 10.25
N CYS A 346 1.36 -11.31 9.38
CA CYS A 346 1.36 -11.50 7.94
C CYS A 346 2.77 -11.74 7.40
N TYR A 347 2.87 -12.73 6.53
CA TYR A 347 4.13 -13.21 5.94
C TYR A 347 4.03 -13.34 4.43
N LEU A 348 5.16 -13.18 3.79
CA LEU A 348 5.38 -13.55 2.40
C LEU A 348 6.21 -14.84 2.37
N PHE A 349 5.74 -15.84 1.66
CA PHE A 349 6.44 -17.07 1.36
C PHE A 349 6.80 -17.13 -0.12
N ILE A 350 8.05 -17.42 -0.43
CA ILE A 350 8.49 -17.81 -1.77
C ILE A 350 8.74 -19.32 -1.72
N ILE A 351 7.98 -20.07 -2.49
CA ILE A 351 7.96 -21.54 -2.46
C ILE A 351 8.30 -22.06 -3.86
N GLY A 352 9.34 -22.85 -3.97
CA GLY A 352 9.72 -23.52 -5.20
C GLY A 352 9.04 -24.88 -5.35
N VAL A 353 8.72 -25.26 -6.58
CA VAL A 353 8.21 -26.58 -6.94
C VAL A 353 9.37 -27.43 -7.46
N LYS A 354 9.57 -28.61 -6.87
CA LYS A 354 10.57 -29.61 -7.32
C LYS A 354 9.81 -30.88 -7.70
N ARG A 355 9.84 -31.25 -8.95
CA ARG A 355 9.30 -32.52 -9.46
C ARG A 355 10.37 -33.32 -10.15
#